data_54874ddf407c810da6c5259cc882c360
#
_entry.id   54874ddf407c810da6c5259cc882c360
#
_cell.length_a   1.000
_cell.length_b   1.000
_cell.length_c   1.000
_cell.angle_alpha   90.00
_cell.angle_beta   90.00
_cell.angle_gamma   90.00
#
_symmetry.space_group_name_H-M   'P 1'
#
loop_
_entity.id
_entity.type
_entity.pdbx_description
1 polymer ?
#
loop_
_entity_poly.entity_id
_entity_poly.type
_entity_poly.pdbx_seq_one_letter_code
_entity_poly.pdbx_strand_id
1 'polypeptide(L)'
;IWAAGAHHSSEDLQHFHHVNEQYEYRRDFIFRLLAEAGIPIEFDAVIARGGLLKPTPGGVYAINEQMKYDLLHARMEHACNLGALIADEMAKKCGCPAYIADPEVVDELQPAARYTGIPEIERISIFHALNSKAVSRKYAASIGKHYEELNLIVVHLGGGISVGAHCQGRVIDVNNALNGEGPFSPERAGTIPADQFAELCFSGKYTLRQVKKMLNGKGGLIAHLGTNDVASIAHKAEAGEEPYKGVLDAMLYTVAKQVGAMYVSLRGKVDAIILTGGIAHSDYCVGAL
;
A
#
# COMPACT_ATOMS: atom_id res chain seq x y z
N ILE A 1 19.03 14.73 -9.71
CA ILE A 1 17.80 14.28 -9.01
C ILE A 1 18.09 14.30 -7.52
N TRP A 2 17.30 15.03 -6.77
CA TRP A 2 17.35 15.06 -5.31
C TRP A 2 16.23 14.19 -4.73
N ALA A 3 16.52 13.48 -3.65
CA ALA A 3 15.54 12.69 -2.91
C ALA A 3 15.80 12.85 -1.41
N ALA A 4 14.76 13.02 -0.63
CA ALA A 4 14.80 13.01 0.82
C ALA A 4 13.70 12.11 1.37
N GLY A 5 14.01 11.45 2.48
CA GLY A 5 13.05 10.69 3.27
C GLY A 5 12.91 11.33 4.64
N ALA A 6 11.68 11.31 5.17
CA ALA A 6 11.41 11.77 6.52
C ALA A 6 10.53 10.76 7.25
N HIS A 7 10.85 10.55 8.50
CA HIS A 7 10.05 9.73 9.41
C HIS A 7 9.41 10.63 10.45
N HIS A 8 8.10 10.53 10.60
CA HIS A 8 7.38 11.15 11.71
C HIS A 8 7.20 10.12 12.81
N SER A 9 7.70 10.41 13.99
CA SER A 9 7.56 9.52 15.14
C SER A 9 6.10 9.46 15.62
N SER A 10 5.77 8.42 16.37
CA SER A 10 4.45 8.35 17.02
C SER A 10 4.24 9.49 18.00
N GLU A 11 5.32 10.01 18.60
CA GLU A 11 5.32 11.16 19.49
C GLU A 11 4.93 12.45 18.75
N ASP A 12 5.48 12.67 17.54
CA ASP A 12 5.16 13.84 16.73
C ASP A 12 3.68 13.87 16.32
N LEU A 13 3.09 12.70 16.16
CA LEU A 13 1.72 12.57 15.65
C LEU A 13 0.65 12.36 16.74
N GLN A 14 1.03 12.15 17.99
CA GLN A 14 0.10 11.84 19.08
C GLN A 14 -0.91 12.98 19.42
N HIS A 15 -0.56 14.21 19.06
CA HIS A 15 -1.37 15.39 19.32
C HIS A 15 -2.55 15.54 18.33
N PHE A 16 -2.51 14.82 17.21
CA PHE A 16 -3.54 14.88 16.19
C PHE A 16 -4.59 13.78 16.40
N HIS A 17 -5.84 14.15 16.50
CA HIS A 17 -6.95 13.20 16.62
C HIS A 17 -7.37 12.62 15.27
N HIS A 18 -7.25 13.42 14.20
CA HIS A 18 -7.58 13.08 12.83
C HIS A 18 -6.41 13.34 11.88
N VAL A 19 -6.34 12.56 10.78
CA VAL A 19 -5.28 12.72 9.79
C VAL A 19 -5.33 14.10 9.12
N ASN A 20 -6.51 14.65 8.91
CA ASN A 20 -6.67 15.98 8.30
C ASN A 20 -6.00 17.11 9.11
N GLU A 21 -5.92 16.95 10.44
CA GLU A 21 -5.27 17.91 11.34
C GLU A 21 -3.74 17.94 11.11
N GLN A 22 -3.16 16.91 10.49
CA GLN A 22 -1.73 16.81 10.20
C GLN A 22 -1.34 17.58 8.92
N TYR A 23 -2.30 18.21 8.22
CA TYR A 23 -2.07 18.85 6.93
C TYR A 23 -0.96 19.91 6.99
N GLU A 24 -1.11 20.90 7.85
CA GLU A 24 -0.13 21.99 7.99
C GLU A 24 1.23 21.49 8.45
N TYR A 25 1.25 20.60 9.46
CA TYR A 25 2.47 20.00 9.98
C TYR A 25 3.27 19.29 8.86
N ARG A 26 2.61 18.48 8.03
CA ARG A 26 3.27 17.73 6.95
C ARG A 26 3.67 18.63 5.78
N ARG A 27 2.82 19.61 5.44
CA ARG A 27 3.11 20.63 4.43
C ARG A 27 4.37 21.43 4.81
N ASP A 28 4.41 21.99 5.99
CA ASP A 28 5.48 22.85 6.47
C ASP A 28 6.80 22.07 6.60
N PHE A 29 6.68 20.78 6.99
CA PHE A 29 7.82 19.89 7.00
C PHE A 29 8.44 19.72 5.60
N ILE A 30 7.62 19.51 4.56
CA ILE A 30 8.11 19.40 3.17
C ILE A 30 8.77 20.71 2.71
N PHE A 31 8.13 21.84 2.96
CA PHE A 31 8.69 23.14 2.57
C PHE A 31 10.02 23.43 3.29
N ARG A 32 10.12 23.07 4.56
CA ARG A 32 11.37 23.19 5.31
C ARG A 32 12.47 22.31 4.72
N LEU A 33 12.20 21.04 4.39
CA LEU A 33 13.18 20.16 3.76
C LEU A 33 13.70 20.72 2.42
N LEU A 34 12.82 21.29 1.61
CA LEU A 34 13.22 21.93 0.35
C LEU A 34 14.13 23.13 0.61
N ALA A 35 13.77 23.98 1.57
CA ALA A 35 14.56 25.16 1.93
C ALA A 35 15.94 24.78 2.49
N GLU A 36 16.01 23.81 3.40
CA GLU A 36 17.27 23.27 3.97
C GLU A 36 18.17 22.67 2.89
N ALA A 37 17.60 22.05 1.87
CA ALA A 37 18.32 21.51 0.72
C ALA A 37 18.71 22.58 -0.33
N GLY A 38 18.31 23.83 -0.14
CA GLY A 38 18.53 24.92 -1.12
C GLY A 38 17.76 24.73 -2.43
N ILE A 39 16.66 23.98 -2.41
CA ILE A 39 15.84 23.71 -3.59
C ILE A 39 14.75 24.78 -3.67
N PRO A 40 14.77 25.64 -4.73
CA PRO A 40 13.71 26.62 -4.92
C PRO A 40 12.38 25.92 -5.24
N ILE A 41 11.27 26.56 -4.83
CA ILE A 41 9.92 26.10 -5.17
C ILE A 41 9.59 26.61 -6.58
N GLU A 42 10.25 26.05 -7.57
CA GLU A 42 10.13 26.38 -9.00
C GLU A 42 10.05 25.06 -9.76
N PHE A 43 8.84 24.59 -10.02
CA PHE A 43 8.59 23.30 -10.66
C PHE A 43 7.71 23.46 -11.89
N ASP A 44 7.92 22.62 -12.91
CA ASP A 44 7.06 22.55 -14.10
C ASP A 44 5.75 21.81 -13.82
N ALA A 45 5.75 20.90 -12.84
CA ALA A 45 4.58 20.17 -12.37
C ALA A 45 4.82 19.58 -10.98
N VAL A 46 3.76 19.39 -10.22
CA VAL A 46 3.80 18.67 -8.93
C VAL A 46 2.93 17.41 -9.02
N ILE A 47 3.50 16.26 -8.66
CA ILE A 47 2.79 14.98 -8.68
C ILE A 47 2.79 14.37 -7.28
N ALA A 48 1.61 13.98 -6.80
CA ALA A 48 1.43 13.31 -5.52
C ALA A 48 0.87 11.88 -5.67
N ARG A 49 0.91 11.15 -4.57
CA ARG A 49 0.14 9.91 -4.42
C ARG A 49 -1.34 10.24 -4.32
N GLY A 50 -2.26 9.64 -4.82
CA GLY A 50 -3.67 10.06 -4.84
C GLY A 50 -4.38 10.10 -3.51
N GLY A 51 -4.28 9.06 -2.70
CA GLY A 51 -5.10 8.89 -1.52
C GLY A 51 -6.35 8.04 -1.77
N LEU A 52 -7.19 7.94 -0.73
CA LEU A 52 -8.37 7.06 -0.73
C LEU A 52 -9.60 7.78 -1.34
N LEU A 53 -9.53 8.03 -2.61
CA LEU A 53 -10.60 8.58 -3.45
C LEU A 53 -11.68 7.53 -3.78
N LYS A 54 -12.60 7.89 -4.67
CA LYS A 54 -13.48 6.92 -5.32
C LYS A 54 -12.68 6.00 -6.23
N PRO A 55 -13.10 4.74 -6.41
CA PRO A 55 -12.46 3.81 -7.35
C PRO A 55 -12.32 4.44 -8.74
N THR A 56 -11.12 4.32 -9.33
CA THR A 56 -10.78 4.91 -10.61
C THR A 56 -9.83 4.00 -11.40
N PRO A 57 -9.84 4.00 -12.72
CA PRO A 57 -8.80 3.32 -13.51
C PRO A 57 -7.38 3.82 -13.18
N GLY A 58 -6.35 3.05 -13.54
CA GLY A 58 -4.97 3.52 -13.47
C GLY A 58 -4.73 4.70 -14.41
N GLY A 59 -3.92 5.66 -13.98
CA GLY A 59 -3.60 6.84 -14.78
C GLY A 59 -3.09 8.03 -13.96
N VAL A 60 -2.89 9.14 -14.68
CA VAL A 60 -2.52 10.44 -14.11
C VAL A 60 -3.72 11.38 -14.21
N TYR A 61 -4.08 12.01 -13.09
CA TYR A 61 -5.26 12.85 -12.98
C TYR A 61 -4.88 14.23 -12.48
N ALA A 62 -5.36 15.27 -13.14
CA ALA A 62 -5.21 16.64 -12.62
C ALA A 62 -6.00 16.80 -11.33
N ILE A 63 -5.38 17.42 -10.33
CA ILE A 63 -6.04 17.70 -9.06
C ILE A 63 -7.09 18.79 -9.26
N ASN A 64 -8.30 18.56 -8.76
CA ASN A 64 -9.42 19.50 -8.82
C ASN A 64 -10.10 19.65 -7.45
N GLU A 65 -11.01 20.62 -7.35
CA GLU A 65 -11.68 20.93 -6.08
C GLU A 65 -12.52 19.74 -5.56
N GLN A 66 -13.19 18.98 -6.44
CA GLN A 66 -13.96 17.82 -6.04
C GLN A 66 -13.07 16.72 -5.45
N MET A 67 -11.91 16.48 -6.05
CA MET A 67 -10.92 15.52 -5.52
C MET A 67 -10.44 15.92 -4.12
N LYS A 68 -10.13 17.19 -3.91
CA LYS A 68 -9.71 17.71 -2.59
C LYS A 68 -10.83 17.56 -1.56
N TYR A 69 -12.05 17.88 -1.94
CA TYR A 69 -13.21 17.68 -1.09
C TYR A 69 -13.40 16.20 -0.72
N ASP A 70 -13.36 15.30 -1.69
CA ASP A 70 -13.51 13.86 -1.46
C ASP A 70 -12.41 13.30 -0.53
N LEU A 71 -11.17 13.78 -0.63
CA LEU A 71 -10.07 13.37 0.24
C LEU A 71 -10.22 13.86 1.69
N LEU A 72 -10.71 15.10 1.87
CA LEU A 72 -10.97 15.66 3.20
C LEU A 72 -12.16 14.97 3.91
N HIS A 73 -13.10 14.43 3.13
CA HIS A 73 -14.30 13.75 3.62
C HIS A 73 -14.25 12.23 3.38
N ALA A 74 -13.06 11.69 3.13
CA ALA A 74 -12.89 10.27 2.85
C ALA A 74 -13.36 9.42 4.04
N ARG A 75 -14.08 8.33 3.76
CA ARG A 75 -14.59 7.38 4.76
C ARG A 75 -13.47 6.73 5.59
N MET A 76 -12.27 6.63 5.02
CA MET A 76 -11.09 6.09 5.67
C MET A 76 -10.00 7.17 5.75
N GLU A 77 -9.47 7.36 6.95
CA GLU A 77 -8.37 8.27 7.19
C GLU A 77 -7.04 7.59 6.92
N HIS A 78 -6.24 8.19 6.03
CA HIS A 78 -4.88 7.75 5.75
C HIS A 78 -4.02 8.95 5.36
N ALA A 79 -2.75 8.94 5.73
CA ALA A 79 -1.84 10.06 5.45
C ALA A 79 -1.69 10.38 3.95
N CYS A 80 -1.89 9.40 3.06
CA CYS A 80 -1.87 9.63 1.61
C CYS A 80 -2.98 10.59 1.13
N ASN A 81 -4.09 10.73 1.89
CA ASN A 81 -5.16 11.67 1.54
C ASN A 81 -4.68 13.12 1.51
N LEU A 82 -3.64 13.46 2.27
CA LEU A 82 -3.07 14.80 2.31
C LEU A 82 -2.14 15.11 1.12
N GLY A 83 -1.68 14.09 0.40
CA GLY A 83 -0.72 14.25 -0.69
C GLY A 83 -1.21 15.18 -1.79
N ALA A 84 -2.44 15.00 -2.27
CA ALA A 84 -3.03 15.84 -3.31
C ALA A 84 -3.25 17.28 -2.84
N LEU A 85 -3.62 17.49 -1.56
CA LEU A 85 -3.81 18.81 -0.98
C LEU A 85 -2.49 19.59 -0.94
N ILE A 86 -1.42 18.94 -0.48
CA ILE A 86 -0.08 19.53 -0.41
C ILE A 86 0.47 19.82 -1.81
N ALA A 87 0.24 18.90 -2.76
CA ALA A 87 0.66 19.11 -4.15
C ALA A 87 -0.05 20.28 -4.81
N ASP A 88 -1.35 20.45 -4.58
CA ASP A 88 -2.13 21.60 -5.09
C ASP A 88 -1.61 22.93 -4.52
N GLU A 89 -1.31 22.99 -3.22
CA GLU A 89 -0.76 24.21 -2.61
C GLU A 89 0.63 24.53 -3.15
N MET A 90 1.49 23.52 -3.27
CA MET A 90 2.83 23.68 -3.84
C MET A 90 2.78 24.17 -5.30
N ALA A 91 1.94 23.52 -6.11
CA ALA A 91 1.75 23.88 -7.51
C ALA A 91 1.22 25.33 -7.69
N LYS A 92 0.30 25.77 -6.83
CA LYS A 92 -0.19 27.15 -6.80
C LYS A 92 0.94 28.15 -6.52
N LYS A 93 1.89 27.82 -5.64
CA LYS A 93 3.06 28.68 -5.38
C LYS A 93 4.02 28.76 -6.58
N CYS A 94 4.13 27.68 -7.36
CA CYS A 94 4.94 27.62 -8.58
C CYS A 94 4.24 28.19 -9.82
N GLY A 95 2.92 28.32 -9.80
CA GLY A 95 2.14 28.62 -11.00
C GLY A 95 2.10 27.46 -12.02
N CYS A 96 2.26 26.21 -11.56
CA CYS A 96 2.32 25.01 -12.39
C CYS A 96 1.14 24.06 -12.12
N PRO A 97 0.90 23.05 -12.98
CA PRO A 97 -0.14 22.08 -12.74
C PRO A 97 0.19 21.06 -11.64
N ALA A 98 -0.85 20.57 -10.94
CA ALA A 98 -0.77 19.52 -9.93
C ALA A 98 -1.51 18.26 -10.36
N TYR A 99 -0.90 17.10 -10.12
CA TYR A 99 -1.44 15.81 -10.50
C TYR A 99 -1.35 14.79 -9.37
N ILE A 100 -2.17 13.74 -9.47
CA ILE A 100 -1.96 12.46 -8.80
C ILE A 100 -1.70 11.38 -9.83
N ALA A 101 -0.97 10.34 -9.44
CA ALA A 101 -0.66 9.21 -10.32
C ALA A 101 -1.01 7.88 -9.66
N ASP A 102 -1.69 7.00 -10.39
CA ASP A 102 -2.04 5.64 -9.99
C ASP A 102 -2.40 5.55 -8.47
N PRO A 103 -3.52 6.20 -8.02
CA PRO A 103 -3.87 6.25 -6.61
C PRO A 103 -4.11 4.85 -6.02
N GLU A 104 -4.07 4.73 -4.70
CA GLU A 104 -4.24 3.46 -3.98
C GLU A 104 -5.58 2.77 -4.28
N VAL A 105 -6.55 3.52 -4.77
CA VAL A 105 -7.90 3.07 -5.14
C VAL A 105 -8.06 2.74 -6.62
N VAL A 106 -6.94 2.54 -7.34
CA VAL A 106 -7.03 2.03 -8.72
C VAL A 106 -7.84 0.74 -8.72
N ASP A 107 -8.92 0.73 -9.49
CA ASP A 107 -9.84 -0.40 -9.58
C ASP A 107 -10.04 -0.85 -11.03
N GLU A 108 -9.34 -1.93 -11.35
CA GLU A 108 -9.38 -2.59 -12.66
C GLU A 108 -9.74 -4.07 -12.51
N LEU A 109 -10.28 -4.45 -11.32
CA LEU A 109 -10.66 -5.83 -11.04
C LEU A 109 -11.61 -6.39 -12.10
N GLN A 110 -11.31 -7.61 -12.56
CA GLN A 110 -12.25 -8.35 -13.39
C GLN A 110 -13.53 -8.68 -12.61
N PRO A 111 -14.69 -8.82 -13.27
CA PRO A 111 -15.95 -9.04 -12.56
C PRO A 111 -15.92 -10.20 -11.56
N ALA A 112 -15.34 -11.34 -11.94
CA ALA A 112 -15.24 -12.51 -11.07
C ALA A 112 -14.42 -12.26 -9.78
N ALA A 113 -13.46 -11.32 -9.82
CA ALA A 113 -12.63 -10.99 -8.66
C ALA A 113 -13.35 -10.13 -7.61
N ARG A 114 -14.55 -9.62 -7.90
CA ARG A 114 -15.30 -8.76 -6.98
C ARG A 114 -16.19 -9.54 -6.00
N TYR A 115 -16.64 -10.71 -6.40
CA TYR A 115 -17.60 -11.47 -5.62
C TYR A 115 -16.96 -12.10 -4.39
N THR A 116 -17.71 -12.05 -3.28
CA THR A 116 -17.49 -12.91 -2.11
C THR A 116 -18.63 -13.91 -1.99
N GLY A 117 -18.57 -14.80 -1.01
CA GLY A 117 -19.67 -15.71 -0.71
C GLY A 117 -20.87 -15.03 -0.02
N ILE A 118 -20.80 -13.74 0.28
CA ILE A 118 -21.85 -12.97 0.96
C ILE A 118 -22.21 -11.78 0.08
N PRO A 119 -23.44 -11.68 -0.45
CA PRO A 119 -23.84 -10.65 -1.42
C PRO A 119 -23.67 -9.20 -0.93
N GLU A 120 -23.77 -8.98 0.39
CA GLU A 120 -23.61 -7.66 1.02
C GLU A 120 -22.15 -7.22 1.13
N ILE A 121 -21.19 -8.11 0.82
CA ILE A 121 -19.76 -7.86 0.92
C ILE A 121 -19.12 -8.02 -0.46
N GLU A 122 -18.69 -6.93 -1.04
CA GLU A 122 -17.91 -6.91 -2.29
C GLU A 122 -16.44 -6.63 -1.99
N ARG A 123 -15.53 -7.26 -2.76
CA ARG A 123 -14.10 -6.97 -2.69
C ARG A 123 -13.81 -5.59 -3.27
N ILE A 124 -12.97 -4.83 -2.58
CA ILE A 124 -12.57 -3.48 -2.95
C ILE A 124 -11.08 -3.47 -3.25
N SER A 125 -10.71 -2.89 -4.39
CA SER A 125 -9.31 -2.71 -4.77
C SER A 125 -8.68 -1.57 -3.98
N ILE A 126 -7.77 -1.90 -3.07
CA ILE A 126 -6.88 -0.94 -2.38
C ILE A 126 -5.50 -1.58 -2.29
N PHE A 127 -4.53 -1.03 -3.02
CA PHE A 127 -3.19 -1.61 -3.08
C PHE A 127 -2.12 -0.56 -3.42
N HIS A 128 -0.87 -0.97 -3.49
CA HIS A 128 0.25 -0.09 -3.81
C HIS A 128 0.35 0.18 -5.33
N ALA A 129 -0.72 0.74 -5.92
CA ALA A 129 -0.91 0.86 -7.37
C ALA A 129 0.24 1.61 -8.05
N LEU A 130 0.61 2.80 -7.55
CA LEU A 130 1.68 3.61 -8.11
C LEU A 130 3.01 2.83 -8.20
N ASN A 131 3.43 2.19 -7.11
CA ASN A 131 4.66 1.40 -7.11
C ASN A 131 4.54 0.19 -8.04
N SER A 132 3.46 -0.58 -7.94
CA SER A 132 3.26 -1.80 -8.72
C SER A 132 3.27 -1.53 -10.22
N LYS A 133 2.54 -0.50 -10.67
CA LYS A 133 2.52 -0.11 -12.09
C LYS A 133 3.85 0.50 -12.54
N ALA A 134 4.52 1.28 -11.70
CA ALA A 134 5.82 1.87 -12.02
C ALA A 134 6.91 0.79 -12.22
N VAL A 135 7.01 -0.20 -11.32
CA VAL A 135 8.01 -1.28 -11.48
C VAL A 135 7.67 -2.18 -12.66
N SER A 136 6.38 -2.39 -12.96
CA SER A 136 5.94 -3.12 -14.16
C SER A 136 6.38 -2.43 -15.45
N ARG A 137 6.16 -1.11 -15.57
CA ARG A 137 6.62 -0.30 -16.71
C ARG A 137 8.15 -0.31 -16.82
N LYS A 138 8.86 -0.18 -15.69
CA LYS A 138 10.32 -0.25 -15.65
C LYS A 138 10.86 -1.61 -16.12
N TYR A 139 10.25 -2.69 -15.67
CA TYR A 139 10.60 -4.05 -16.11
C TYR A 139 10.33 -4.22 -17.61
N ALA A 140 9.16 -3.85 -18.09
CA ALA A 140 8.82 -3.93 -19.51
C ALA A 140 9.85 -3.19 -20.38
N ALA A 141 10.18 -1.94 -20.02
CA ALA A 141 11.19 -1.16 -20.74
C ALA A 141 12.58 -1.82 -20.72
N SER A 142 12.97 -2.49 -19.62
CA SER A 142 14.27 -3.17 -19.51
C SER A 142 14.44 -4.36 -20.46
N ILE A 143 13.31 -4.93 -20.93
CA ILE A 143 13.29 -6.03 -21.89
C ILE A 143 12.79 -5.61 -23.28
N GLY A 144 12.70 -4.30 -23.53
CA GLY A 144 12.28 -3.75 -24.84
C GLY A 144 10.80 -3.96 -25.17
N LYS A 145 9.93 -4.10 -24.17
CA LYS A 145 8.48 -4.27 -24.32
C LYS A 145 7.70 -3.12 -23.69
N HIS A 146 6.40 -3.07 -23.99
CA HIS A 146 5.45 -2.23 -23.29
C HIS A 146 4.75 -3.03 -22.17
N TYR A 147 4.34 -2.36 -21.11
CA TYR A 147 3.65 -2.98 -19.97
C TYR A 147 2.34 -3.67 -20.40
N GLU A 148 1.67 -3.11 -21.39
CA GLU A 148 0.43 -3.60 -21.99
C GLU A 148 0.60 -4.90 -22.80
N GLU A 149 1.84 -5.35 -23.00
CA GLU A 149 2.15 -6.62 -23.69
C GLU A 149 2.39 -7.77 -22.71
N LEU A 150 2.45 -7.49 -21.40
CA LEU A 150 2.90 -8.44 -20.40
C LEU A 150 1.80 -8.85 -19.42
N ASN A 151 1.92 -10.08 -18.93
CA ASN A 151 1.21 -10.60 -17.77
C ASN A 151 2.20 -10.76 -16.61
N LEU A 152 2.01 -10.01 -15.55
CA LEU A 152 2.95 -9.95 -14.44
C LEU A 152 2.25 -10.25 -13.11
N ILE A 153 2.96 -10.89 -12.18
CA ILE A 153 2.56 -10.89 -10.78
C ILE A 153 3.49 -9.91 -10.07
N VAL A 154 2.92 -8.89 -9.45
CA VAL A 154 3.70 -7.89 -8.71
C VAL A 154 3.42 -8.02 -7.23
N VAL A 155 4.48 -8.22 -6.46
CA VAL A 155 4.46 -8.41 -5.02
C VAL A 155 5.13 -7.20 -4.36
N HIS A 156 4.32 -6.30 -3.82
CA HIS A 156 4.83 -5.20 -3.01
C HIS A 156 4.95 -5.64 -1.56
N LEU A 157 6.16 -5.65 -1.05
CA LEU A 157 6.55 -6.12 0.28
C LEU A 157 6.96 -4.92 1.16
N GLY A 158 6.04 -4.42 1.95
CA GLY A 158 6.24 -3.29 2.86
C GLY A 158 5.48 -3.46 4.17
N GLY A 159 5.21 -2.38 4.91
CA GLY A 159 4.37 -2.42 6.13
C GLY A 159 2.97 -3.00 5.86
N GLY A 160 2.46 -2.78 4.64
CA GLY A 160 1.39 -3.58 4.03
C GLY A 160 1.93 -4.38 2.86
N ILE A 161 1.28 -5.50 2.53
CA ILE A 161 1.64 -6.36 1.41
C ILE A 161 0.50 -6.40 0.40
N SER A 162 0.81 -6.18 -0.88
CA SER A 162 -0.12 -6.41 -1.97
C SER A 162 0.48 -7.31 -3.03
N VAL A 163 -0.29 -8.29 -3.47
CA VAL A 163 0.06 -9.20 -4.55
C VAL A 163 -0.98 -9.05 -5.65
N GLY A 164 -0.58 -8.52 -6.79
CA GLY A 164 -1.48 -8.19 -7.90
C GLY A 164 -1.21 -9.00 -9.16
N ALA A 165 -2.28 -9.42 -9.81
CA ALA A 165 -2.28 -10.03 -11.14
C ALA A 165 -2.44 -8.92 -12.19
N HIS A 166 -1.36 -8.59 -12.87
CA HIS A 166 -1.33 -7.59 -13.93
C HIS A 166 -1.48 -8.27 -15.29
N CYS A 167 -2.54 -7.97 -15.99
CA CYS A 167 -2.83 -8.50 -17.31
C CYS A 167 -2.87 -7.35 -18.33
N GLN A 168 -1.88 -7.29 -19.20
CA GLN A 168 -1.84 -6.33 -20.31
C GLN A 168 -2.12 -4.88 -19.87
N GLY A 169 -1.33 -4.41 -18.87
CA GLY A 169 -1.43 -3.04 -18.35
C GLY A 169 -2.49 -2.82 -17.27
N ARG A 170 -3.35 -3.81 -16.96
CA ARG A 170 -4.44 -3.70 -15.99
C ARG A 170 -4.23 -4.65 -14.82
N VAL A 171 -4.61 -4.21 -13.62
CA VAL A 171 -4.58 -5.06 -12.41
C VAL A 171 -5.93 -5.73 -12.23
N ILE A 172 -6.07 -6.95 -12.78
CA ILE A 172 -7.34 -7.68 -12.88
C ILE A 172 -7.74 -8.41 -11.59
N ASP A 173 -6.80 -8.61 -10.69
CA ASP A 173 -7.03 -9.14 -9.34
C ASP A 173 -5.91 -8.68 -8.41
N VAL A 174 -6.25 -8.34 -7.19
CA VAL A 174 -5.29 -7.95 -6.14
C VAL A 174 -5.96 -8.07 -4.78
N ASN A 175 -5.23 -8.43 -3.74
CA ASN A 175 -5.75 -8.37 -2.38
C ASN A 175 -5.87 -6.92 -1.89
N ASN A 176 -6.89 -6.65 -1.08
CA ASN A 176 -6.99 -5.39 -0.36
C ASN A 176 -5.89 -5.32 0.72
N ALA A 177 -4.84 -4.56 0.42
CA ALA A 177 -3.66 -4.47 1.28
C ALA A 177 -3.88 -3.66 2.56
N LEU A 178 -5.08 -3.14 2.81
CA LEU A 178 -5.39 -2.29 3.96
C LEU A 178 -6.34 -2.96 4.96
N ASN A 179 -7.35 -3.69 4.50
CA ASN A 179 -8.53 -4.04 5.29
C ASN A 179 -8.69 -5.56 5.57
N GLY A 180 -7.62 -6.29 5.77
CA GLY A 180 -7.70 -7.68 6.24
C GLY A 180 -7.98 -8.69 5.14
N GLU A 181 -7.34 -8.53 3.97
CA GLU A 181 -7.38 -9.48 2.86
C GLU A 181 -5.96 -9.84 2.41
N GLY A 182 -5.77 -11.05 1.92
CA GLY A 182 -4.49 -11.54 1.43
C GLY A 182 -3.49 -11.91 2.53
N PRO A 183 -2.18 -11.80 2.29
CA PRO A 183 -1.15 -12.14 3.25
C PRO A 183 -1.20 -11.23 4.47
N PHE A 184 -0.89 -11.76 5.66
CA PHE A 184 -0.59 -10.84 6.75
C PHE A 184 0.78 -10.17 6.50
N SER A 185 0.97 -9.00 7.08
CA SER A 185 2.13 -8.15 6.82
C SER A 185 2.75 -7.67 8.13
N PRO A 186 3.81 -6.86 8.13
CA PRO A 186 4.35 -6.29 9.36
C PRO A 186 3.30 -5.63 10.28
N GLU A 187 2.29 -4.98 9.71
CA GLU A 187 1.33 -4.17 10.48
C GLU A 187 -0.14 -4.58 10.30
N ARG A 188 -0.44 -5.64 9.52
CA ARG A 188 -1.81 -6.01 9.13
C ARG A 188 -2.07 -7.49 9.28
N ALA A 189 -3.29 -7.82 9.72
CA ALA A 189 -3.68 -9.18 10.04
C ALA A 189 -3.81 -10.10 8.80
N GLY A 190 -4.03 -9.54 7.60
CA GLY A 190 -4.33 -10.33 6.41
C GLY A 190 -5.66 -11.07 6.52
N THR A 191 -5.81 -12.13 5.72
CA THR A 191 -7.01 -13.00 5.77
C THR A 191 -7.02 -13.82 7.03
N ILE A 192 -8.13 -13.78 7.77
CA ILE A 192 -8.36 -14.54 9.00
C ILE A 192 -9.58 -15.45 8.86
N PRO A 193 -9.67 -16.57 9.63
CA PRO A 193 -10.86 -17.41 9.66
C PRO A 193 -12.09 -16.61 10.10
N ALA A 194 -13.11 -16.53 9.22
CA ALA A 194 -14.25 -15.65 9.41
C ALA A 194 -15.09 -15.99 10.64
N ASP A 195 -15.28 -17.28 10.94
CA ASP A 195 -16.09 -17.74 12.08
C ASP A 195 -15.46 -17.28 13.40
N GLN A 196 -14.19 -17.59 13.63
CA GLN A 196 -13.45 -17.19 14.83
C GLN A 196 -13.38 -15.67 14.97
N PHE A 197 -13.28 -14.95 13.85
CA PHE A 197 -13.28 -13.50 13.86
C PHE A 197 -14.64 -12.92 14.23
N ALA A 198 -15.73 -13.54 13.76
CA ALA A 198 -17.09 -13.16 14.17
C ALA A 198 -17.27 -13.36 15.68
N GLU A 199 -16.88 -14.52 16.23
CA GLU A 199 -16.91 -14.77 17.68
C GLU A 199 -16.13 -13.72 18.46
N LEU A 200 -14.94 -13.36 18.00
CA LEU A 200 -14.13 -12.31 18.63
C LEU A 200 -14.83 -10.95 18.58
N CYS A 201 -15.44 -10.57 17.46
CA CYS A 201 -16.17 -9.31 17.31
C CYS A 201 -17.37 -9.21 18.26
N PHE A 202 -18.10 -10.31 18.46
CA PHE A 202 -19.29 -10.36 19.31
C PHE A 202 -19.02 -10.81 20.74
N SER A 203 -17.77 -11.01 21.12
CA SER A 203 -17.38 -11.44 22.49
C SER A 203 -17.62 -10.40 23.57
N GLY A 204 -17.89 -9.13 23.19
CA GLY A 204 -17.96 -8.00 24.11
C GLY A 204 -16.62 -7.48 24.64
N LYS A 205 -15.49 -8.13 24.26
CA LYS A 205 -14.15 -7.77 24.76
C LYS A 205 -13.56 -6.55 24.05
N TYR A 206 -14.00 -6.28 22.81
CA TYR A 206 -13.40 -5.27 21.95
C TYR A 206 -14.45 -4.36 21.33
N THR A 207 -14.14 -3.08 21.25
CA THR A 207 -14.91 -2.11 20.47
C THR A 207 -14.59 -2.25 18.98
N LEU A 208 -15.48 -1.77 18.10
CA LEU A 208 -15.23 -1.72 16.65
C LEU A 208 -13.89 -1.04 16.30
N ARG A 209 -13.56 0.06 17.03
CA ARG A 209 -12.27 0.76 16.82
C ARG A 209 -11.07 -0.12 17.14
N GLN A 210 -11.14 -0.90 18.21
CA GLN A 210 -10.07 -1.83 18.58
C GLN A 210 -9.95 -2.96 17.56
N VAL A 211 -11.07 -3.54 17.11
CA VAL A 211 -11.09 -4.57 16.08
C VAL A 211 -10.47 -4.04 14.77
N LYS A 212 -10.87 -2.85 14.31
CA LYS A 212 -10.26 -2.23 13.12
C LYS A 212 -8.74 -2.02 13.27
N LYS A 213 -8.26 -1.66 14.47
CA LYS A 213 -6.83 -1.55 14.74
C LYS A 213 -6.10 -2.91 14.72
N MET A 214 -6.76 -4.00 15.11
CA MET A 214 -6.20 -5.35 14.97
C MET A 214 -6.02 -5.73 13.50
N LEU A 215 -6.96 -5.34 12.63
CA LEU A 215 -6.85 -5.57 11.20
C LEU A 215 -5.73 -4.74 10.56
N ASN A 216 -5.58 -3.48 10.98
CA ASN A 216 -4.65 -2.52 10.38
C ASN A 216 -3.95 -1.67 11.45
N GLY A 217 -2.64 -1.79 11.55
CA GLY A 217 -1.74 -1.04 12.43
C GLY A 217 -1.30 -1.80 13.70
N LYS A 218 -2.04 -2.82 14.15
CA LYS A 218 -1.69 -3.65 15.32
C LYS A 218 -1.79 -5.15 15.03
N GLY A 219 -1.95 -5.53 13.78
CA GLY A 219 -1.93 -6.92 13.32
C GLY A 219 -0.55 -7.33 12.80
N GLY A 220 -0.44 -8.55 12.27
CA GLY A 220 0.75 -9.05 11.63
C GLY A 220 1.94 -9.24 12.56
N LEU A 221 3.15 -8.90 12.09
CA LEU A 221 4.38 -9.09 12.88
C LEU A 221 4.35 -8.31 14.19
N ILE A 222 3.79 -7.10 14.21
CA ILE A 222 3.62 -6.32 15.45
C ILE A 222 2.83 -7.09 16.49
N ALA A 223 1.74 -7.77 16.08
CA ALA A 223 0.91 -8.53 17.02
C ALA A 223 1.65 -9.71 17.63
N HIS A 224 2.50 -10.38 16.85
CA HIS A 224 3.22 -11.58 17.26
C HIS A 224 4.57 -11.28 17.95
N LEU A 225 5.29 -10.26 17.47
CA LEU A 225 6.70 -10.01 17.82
C LEU A 225 6.94 -8.66 18.52
N GLY A 226 5.90 -7.81 18.60
CA GLY A 226 6.00 -6.47 19.20
C GLY A 226 6.73 -5.43 18.34
N THR A 227 7.13 -5.79 17.12
CA THR A 227 7.89 -4.92 16.21
C THR A 227 7.50 -5.15 14.75
N ASN A 228 7.65 -4.11 13.92
CA ASN A 228 7.50 -4.15 12.46
C ASN A 228 8.86 -4.00 11.74
N ASP A 229 9.96 -3.97 12.47
CA ASP A 229 11.32 -3.91 11.91
C ASP A 229 11.70 -5.26 11.30
N VAL A 230 11.34 -5.44 10.03
CA VAL A 230 11.59 -6.69 9.31
C VAL A 230 13.08 -6.96 9.13
N ALA A 231 13.93 -5.95 9.07
CA ALA A 231 15.37 -6.17 8.95
C ALA A 231 15.93 -6.85 10.21
N SER A 232 15.56 -6.36 11.39
CA SER A 232 15.92 -6.99 12.66
C SER A 232 15.30 -8.38 12.82
N ILE A 233 14.02 -8.56 12.41
CA ILE A 233 13.33 -9.87 12.45
C ILE A 233 14.04 -10.87 11.54
N ALA A 234 14.37 -10.49 10.30
CA ALA A 234 15.05 -11.37 9.34
C ALA A 234 16.43 -11.80 9.84
N HIS A 235 17.19 -10.90 10.43
CA HIS A 235 18.50 -11.25 11.03
C HIS A 235 18.37 -12.32 12.13
N LYS A 236 17.37 -12.17 13.00
CA LYS A 236 17.09 -13.17 14.04
C LYS A 236 16.58 -14.49 13.46
N ALA A 237 15.75 -14.42 12.43
CA ALA A 237 15.25 -15.61 11.74
C ALA A 237 16.38 -16.40 11.06
N GLU A 238 17.34 -15.71 10.42
CA GLU A 238 18.55 -16.30 9.86
C GLU A 238 19.40 -17.02 10.92
N ALA A 239 19.48 -16.47 12.13
CA ALA A 239 20.14 -17.10 13.29
C ALA A 239 19.32 -18.28 13.88
N GLY A 240 18.12 -18.56 13.35
CA GLY A 240 17.24 -19.63 13.85
C GLY A 240 16.49 -19.28 15.15
N GLU A 241 16.40 -18.00 15.51
CA GLU A 241 15.76 -17.57 16.76
C GLU A 241 14.23 -17.65 16.66
N GLU A 242 13.61 -18.39 17.57
CA GLU A 242 12.16 -18.40 17.74
C GLU A 242 11.73 -17.33 18.76
N PRO A 243 10.52 -16.71 18.59
CA PRO A 243 9.51 -16.98 17.56
C PRO A 243 9.71 -16.23 16.23
N TYR A 244 10.82 -15.48 16.07
CA TYR A 244 11.05 -14.60 14.91
C TYR A 244 11.03 -15.38 13.60
N LYS A 245 11.74 -16.52 13.57
CA LYS A 245 11.81 -17.38 12.38
C LYS A 245 10.44 -17.92 12.00
N GLY A 246 9.74 -18.57 12.91
CA GLY A 246 8.45 -19.18 12.65
C GLY A 246 7.39 -18.17 12.18
N VAL A 247 7.34 -16.97 12.78
CA VAL A 247 6.36 -15.94 12.42
C VAL A 247 6.71 -15.30 11.07
N LEU A 248 7.99 -15.03 10.79
CA LEU A 248 8.40 -14.47 9.50
C LEU A 248 8.17 -15.47 8.37
N ASP A 249 8.54 -16.74 8.54
CA ASP A 249 8.31 -17.81 7.58
C ASP A 249 6.81 -17.99 7.29
N ALA A 250 5.97 -17.88 8.32
CA ALA A 250 4.52 -17.92 8.15
C ALA A 250 3.99 -16.74 7.32
N MET A 251 4.53 -15.54 7.52
CA MET A 251 4.19 -14.37 6.69
C MET A 251 4.57 -14.63 5.22
N LEU A 252 5.79 -15.04 4.96
CA LEU A 252 6.29 -15.34 3.62
C LEU A 252 5.50 -16.47 2.95
N TYR A 253 5.15 -17.51 3.70
CA TYR A 253 4.28 -18.59 3.22
C TYR A 253 2.91 -18.07 2.75
N THR A 254 2.30 -17.13 3.49
CA THR A 254 1.02 -16.53 3.05
C THR A 254 1.19 -15.68 1.80
N VAL A 255 2.34 -15.00 1.62
CA VAL A 255 2.68 -14.29 0.39
C VAL A 255 2.82 -15.26 -0.79
N ALA A 256 3.56 -16.35 -0.63
CA ALA A 256 3.73 -17.37 -1.67
C ALA A 256 2.39 -17.97 -2.10
N LYS A 257 1.49 -18.25 -1.15
CA LYS A 257 0.11 -18.70 -1.46
C LYS A 257 -0.65 -17.68 -2.30
N GLN A 258 -0.52 -16.38 -1.99
CA GLN A 258 -1.20 -15.33 -2.74
C GLN A 258 -0.61 -15.20 -4.15
N VAL A 259 0.71 -15.37 -4.33
CA VAL A 259 1.34 -15.46 -5.66
C VAL A 259 0.73 -16.61 -6.47
N GLY A 260 0.56 -17.79 -5.85
CA GLY A 260 -0.12 -18.92 -6.48
C GLY A 260 -1.56 -18.61 -6.90
N ALA A 261 -2.32 -17.87 -6.07
CA ALA A 261 -3.67 -17.41 -6.43
C ALA A 261 -3.65 -16.47 -7.64
N MET A 262 -2.72 -15.51 -7.69
CA MET A 262 -2.58 -14.59 -8.83
C MET A 262 -2.13 -15.30 -10.11
N TYR A 263 -1.33 -16.36 -10.00
CA TYR A 263 -0.98 -17.22 -11.13
C TYR A 263 -2.24 -17.85 -11.76
N VAL A 264 -3.17 -18.31 -10.93
CA VAL A 264 -4.46 -18.85 -11.40
C VAL A 264 -5.33 -17.73 -12.03
N SER A 265 -5.37 -16.54 -11.43
CA SER A 265 -6.11 -15.39 -11.96
C SER A 265 -5.63 -15.01 -13.38
N LEU A 266 -4.32 -15.20 -13.68
CA LEU A 266 -3.71 -15.02 -14.99
C LEU A 266 -3.79 -16.28 -15.89
N ARG A 267 -4.53 -17.32 -15.46
CA ARG A 267 -4.68 -18.59 -16.20
C ARG A 267 -3.34 -19.26 -16.54
N GLY A 268 -2.37 -19.15 -15.65
CA GLY A 268 -1.03 -19.70 -15.82
C GLY A 268 -0.14 -18.98 -16.84
N LYS A 269 -0.60 -17.87 -17.41
CA LYS A 269 0.17 -17.08 -18.39
C LYS A 269 0.86 -15.94 -17.65
N VAL A 270 2.07 -16.16 -17.18
CA VAL A 270 2.87 -15.18 -16.42
C VAL A 270 4.24 -15.03 -17.09
N ASP A 271 4.57 -13.81 -17.49
CA ASP A 271 5.87 -13.49 -18.08
C ASP A 271 6.94 -13.28 -17.01
N ALA A 272 6.58 -12.70 -15.86
CA ALA A 272 7.49 -12.52 -14.73
C ALA A 272 6.74 -12.31 -13.41
N ILE A 273 7.45 -12.58 -12.29
CA ILE A 273 7.07 -12.20 -10.93
C ILE A 273 8.04 -11.10 -10.49
N ILE A 274 7.53 -9.96 -10.06
CA ILE A 274 8.31 -8.80 -9.64
C ILE A 274 8.13 -8.60 -8.14
N LEU A 275 9.23 -8.69 -7.40
CA LEU A 275 9.27 -8.35 -5.97
C LEU A 275 9.73 -6.90 -5.82
N THR A 276 9.03 -6.12 -5.00
CA THR A 276 9.32 -4.69 -4.76
C THR A 276 8.96 -4.30 -3.32
N GLY A 277 9.35 -3.10 -2.92
CA GLY A 277 9.18 -2.62 -1.54
C GLY A 277 10.39 -2.91 -0.66
N GLY A 278 10.38 -2.37 0.56
CA GLY A 278 11.55 -2.43 1.45
C GLY A 278 11.99 -3.85 1.83
N ILE A 279 11.05 -4.76 2.03
CA ILE A 279 11.34 -6.16 2.41
C ILE A 279 11.98 -6.95 1.25
N ALA A 280 11.75 -6.53 0.00
CA ALA A 280 12.38 -7.16 -1.17
C ALA A 280 13.91 -6.96 -1.24
N HIS A 281 14.51 -6.20 -0.34
CA HIS A 281 15.96 -6.07 -0.18
C HIS A 281 16.55 -7.08 0.81
N SER A 282 15.74 -7.90 1.46
CA SER A 282 16.19 -8.97 2.36
C SER A 282 16.39 -10.26 1.58
N ASP A 283 17.63 -10.75 1.52
CA ASP A 283 17.96 -12.02 0.85
C ASP A 283 17.20 -13.19 1.49
N TYR A 284 17.04 -13.18 2.82
CA TYR A 284 16.23 -14.18 3.53
C TYR A 284 14.78 -14.20 3.02
N CYS A 285 14.15 -13.02 2.94
CA CYS A 285 12.75 -12.94 2.53
C CYS A 285 12.55 -13.29 1.05
N VAL A 286 13.46 -12.86 0.19
CA VAL A 286 13.41 -13.16 -1.25
C VAL A 286 13.70 -14.62 -1.52
N GLY A 287 14.67 -15.21 -0.82
CA GLY A 287 15.03 -16.63 -0.98
C GLY A 287 13.94 -17.60 -0.50
N ALA A 288 13.01 -17.15 0.36
CA ALA A 288 11.90 -17.95 0.83
C ALA A 288 10.63 -17.84 -0.05
N LEU A 289 10.60 -16.94 -1.02
CA LEU A 289 9.50 -16.71 -1.98
C LEU A 289 9.80 -17.29 -3.35
#